data_19339fc17a8477655303688bb505cf42
#
_entry.id   19339fc17a8477655303688bb505cf42
#
_cell.length_a   1.000
_cell.length_b   1.000
_cell.length_c   1.000
_cell.angle_alpha   90.00
_cell.angle_beta   90.00
_cell.angle_gamma   90.00
#
_symmetry.space_group_name_H-M   'P 1'
#
loop_
_entity.id
_entity.type
_entity.pdbx_description
1 polymer ?
#
loop_
_entity_poly.entity_id
_entity_poly.type
_entity_poly.pdbx_seq_one_letter_code
_entity_poly.pdbx_strand_id
1 'polypeptide(L)'
;MKKQNPVTKILFKIIVYVSLIVMTISILVPVAWVFMASFKRNAEFIGKGTNPWALPQQLQYQNYITAFIDAEMGKFFLNSVLVTALALILLLVIALPASYALSRFEFRGKKILNTAFMAGLFVNINYIVVPIFLMLSDANKALGVSFFLDNRFLLSLIYASSSLSFSIYLLSGYFKTLPKGYEEAAYIDGCGYFKTMLQIMIPMAKPSILTVILFQFLSFWNEYIIAFTIMDENSTLAVGLKNLMAVERTATNYGIMYAGLVIVMIPVLILYMCVQKQLTEGMTLGGLKG
;
A
#
# COMPACT_ATOMS: atom_id res chain seq x y z
N MET A 1 38.76 0.19 22.24
CA MET A 1 37.30 0.41 22.54
C MET A 1 37.21 0.83 24.01
N LYS A 2 36.78 2.09 24.27
CA LYS A 2 36.56 2.58 25.66
C LYS A 2 35.40 1.80 26.29
N LYS A 3 35.68 1.10 27.40
CA LYS A 3 34.62 0.46 28.24
C LYS A 3 33.61 1.55 28.65
N GLN A 4 32.43 1.53 28.07
CA GLN A 4 31.33 2.43 28.48
C GLN A 4 30.94 2.11 29.92
N ASN A 5 30.78 3.15 30.73
CA ASN A 5 30.39 3.05 32.14
C ASN A 5 29.02 2.31 32.24
N PRO A 6 28.87 1.29 33.11
CA PRO A 6 27.63 0.51 33.21
C PRO A 6 26.39 1.39 33.48
N VAL A 7 26.55 2.48 34.21
CA VAL A 7 25.48 3.45 34.49
C VAL A 7 25.00 4.13 33.19
N THR A 8 25.92 4.51 32.31
CA THR A 8 25.55 5.13 31.01
C THR A 8 24.80 4.16 30.11
N LYS A 9 25.15 2.86 30.13
CA LYS A 9 24.40 1.83 29.38
C LYS A 9 22.97 1.62 29.91
N ILE A 10 22.81 1.65 31.23
CA ILE A 10 21.48 1.50 31.86
C ILE A 10 20.63 2.72 31.53
N LEU A 11 21.15 3.92 31.70
CA LEU A 11 20.45 5.16 31.38
C LEU A 11 20.02 5.23 29.92
N PHE A 12 20.92 4.84 28.99
CA PHE A 12 20.59 4.77 27.56
C PHE A 12 19.46 3.78 27.27
N LYS A 13 19.48 2.57 27.89
CA LYS A 13 18.40 1.60 27.76
C LYS A 13 17.07 2.16 28.27
N ILE A 14 17.06 2.82 29.42
CA ILE A 14 15.85 3.42 29.99
C ILE A 14 15.28 4.46 29.02
N ILE A 15 16.12 5.36 28.50
CA ILE A 15 15.68 6.38 27.53
C ILE A 15 15.07 5.73 26.27
N VAL A 16 15.73 4.69 25.72
CA VAL A 16 15.21 3.97 24.55
C VAL A 16 13.86 3.31 24.84
N TYR A 17 13.72 2.60 25.97
CA TYR A 17 12.46 1.95 26.31
C TYR A 17 11.34 2.97 26.58
N VAL A 18 11.62 4.04 27.31
CA VAL A 18 10.64 5.11 27.55
C VAL A 18 10.19 5.73 26.23
N SER A 19 11.13 6.06 25.32
CA SER A 19 10.80 6.59 24.01
C SER A 19 9.93 5.64 23.18
N LEU A 20 10.25 4.34 23.17
CA LEU A 20 9.47 3.33 22.46
C LEU A 20 8.06 3.18 23.06
N ILE A 21 7.92 3.18 24.38
CA ILE A 21 6.61 3.10 25.07
C ILE A 21 5.77 4.33 24.73
N VAL A 22 6.35 5.54 24.81
CA VAL A 22 5.63 6.77 24.48
C VAL A 22 5.18 6.76 23.01
N MET A 23 6.04 6.38 22.07
CA MET A 23 5.68 6.25 20.66
C MET A 23 4.57 5.20 20.44
N THR A 24 4.67 4.05 21.11
CA THR A 24 3.65 2.99 21.02
C THR A 24 2.29 3.49 21.52
N ILE A 25 2.25 4.13 22.67
CA ILE A 25 1.01 4.70 23.23
C ILE A 25 0.43 5.77 22.30
N SER A 26 1.26 6.68 21.78
CA SER A 26 0.81 7.76 20.90
C SER A 26 0.18 7.26 19.59
N ILE A 27 0.58 6.07 19.10
CA ILE A 27 0.01 5.44 17.92
C ILE A 27 -1.21 4.59 18.27
N LEU A 28 -1.12 3.77 19.32
CA LEU A 28 -2.20 2.84 19.67
C LEU A 28 -3.44 3.53 20.22
N VAL A 29 -3.28 4.60 21.01
CA VAL A 29 -4.41 5.29 21.64
C VAL A 29 -5.39 5.87 20.61
N PRO A 30 -4.98 6.63 19.57
CA PRO A 30 -5.90 7.12 18.54
C PRO A 30 -6.58 5.98 17.78
N VAL A 31 -5.84 4.91 17.44
CA VAL A 31 -6.39 3.75 16.73
C VAL A 31 -7.46 3.05 17.59
N ALA A 32 -7.14 2.73 18.84
CA ALA A 32 -8.07 2.12 19.78
C ALA A 32 -9.30 3.01 20.00
N TRP A 33 -9.08 4.32 20.07
CA TRP A 33 -10.18 5.27 20.21
C TRP A 33 -11.11 5.28 19.00
N VAL A 34 -10.60 5.23 17.76
CA VAL A 34 -11.42 5.11 16.53
C VAL A 34 -12.26 3.84 16.56
N PHE A 35 -11.65 2.69 16.93
CA PHE A 35 -12.40 1.45 17.11
C PHE A 35 -13.50 1.57 18.16
N MET A 36 -13.21 2.16 19.31
CA MET A 36 -14.21 2.40 20.36
C MET A 36 -15.31 3.35 19.87
N ALA A 37 -14.93 4.44 19.20
CA ALA A 37 -15.84 5.46 18.71
C ALA A 37 -16.80 4.93 17.64
N SER A 38 -16.40 3.94 16.83
CA SER A 38 -17.25 3.32 15.81
C SER A 38 -18.48 2.59 16.37
N PHE A 39 -18.44 2.21 17.65
CA PHE A 39 -19.56 1.56 18.34
C PHE A 39 -20.42 2.53 19.16
N LYS A 40 -20.15 3.83 19.12
CA LYS A 40 -20.92 4.84 19.87
C LYS A 40 -22.12 5.34 19.08
N ARG A 41 -23.17 5.72 19.80
CA ARG A 41 -24.28 6.49 19.25
C ARG A 41 -23.86 7.92 19.01
N ASN A 42 -24.47 8.55 18.01
CA ASN A 42 -24.17 9.94 17.70
C ASN A 42 -24.36 10.90 18.89
N ALA A 43 -25.38 10.66 19.70
CA ALA A 43 -25.66 11.43 20.90
C ALA A 43 -24.53 11.42 21.95
N GLU A 44 -23.63 10.43 21.92
CA GLU A 44 -22.48 10.34 22.81
C GLU A 44 -21.30 11.25 22.40
N PHE A 45 -21.35 11.81 21.19
CA PHE A 45 -20.36 12.78 20.68
C PHE A 45 -20.85 14.22 20.81
N ILE A 46 -22.17 14.44 20.71
CA ILE A 46 -22.78 15.77 20.60
C ILE A 46 -23.72 15.98 21.79
N GLY A 47 -23.44 16.97 22.62
CA GLY A 47 -24.31 17.34 23.73
C GLY A 47 -23.55 18.01 24.87
N LYS A 48 -24.28 18.73 25.71
CA LYS A 48 -23.70 19.33 26.92
C LYS A 48 -23.36 18.20 27.92
N GLY A 49 -22.08 18.04 28.26
CA GLY A 49 -21.62 17.06 29.25
C GLY A 49 -21.24 15.68 28.65
N THR A 50 -21.27 15.51 27.33
CA THR A 50 -20.77 14.27 26.70
C THR A 50 -19.25 14.21 26.80
N ASN A 51 -18.72 12.98 27.07
CA ASN A 51 -17.31 12.70 27.05
C ASN A 51 -16.99 11.76 25.88
N PRO A 52 -16.40 12.25 24.77
CA PRO A 52 -16.05 11.42 23.62
C PRO A 52 -15.06 10.27 23.95
N TRP A 53 -14.31 10.39 25.04
CA TRP A 53 -13.35 9.38 25.52
C TRP A 53 -13.95 8.31 26.43
N ALA A 54 -15.19 8.50 26.89
CA ALA A 54 -15.87 7.48 27.68
C ALA A 54 -16.14 6.22 26.84
N LEU A 55 -16.26 5.07 27.49
CA LEU A 55 -16.68 3.84 26.83
C LEU A 55 -18.11 3.97 26.27
N PRO A 56 -18.48 3.27 25.19
CA PRO A 56 -19.84 3.28 24.66
C PRO A 56 -20.85 2.81 25.71
N GLN A 57 -21.93 3.54 25.89
CA GLN A 57 -23.02 3.12 26.79
C GLN A 57 -23.72 1.87 26.29
N GLN A 58 -23.85 1.74 24.96
CA GLN A 58 -24.37 0.56 24.27
C GLN A 58 -23.58 0.39 22.96
N LEU A 59 -23.24 -0.86 22.63
CA LEU A 59 -22.54 -1.18 21.37
C LEU A 59 -23.49 -1.01 20.19
N GLN A 60 -23.25 0.00 19.37
CA GLN A 60 -24.06 0.35 18.21
C GLN A 60 -23.51 -0.32 16.94
N TYR A 61 -23.84 -1.60 16.73
CA TYR A 61 -23.44 -2.35 15.52
C TYR A 61 -24.10 -1.80 14.25
N GLN A 62 -25.25 -1.10 14.38
CA GLN A 62 -25.94 -0.51 13.26
C GLN A 62 -25.08 0.48 12.47
N ASN A 63 -24.12 1.14 13.10
CA ASN A 63 -23.18 2.03 12.41
C ASN A 63 -22.45 1.33 11.27
N TYR A 64 -22.03 0.07 11.48
CA TYR A 64 -21.34 -0.71 10.45
C TYR A 64 -22.28 -1.14 9.33
N ILE A 65 -23.51 -1.52 9.65
CA ILE A 65 -24.51 -1.90 8.66
C ILE A 65 -24.84 -0.70 7.77
N THR A 66 -25.12 0.44 8.38
CA THR A 66 -25.39 1.69 7.65
C THR A 66 -24.17 2.14 6.82
N ALA A 67 -22.97 2.11 7.37
CA ALA A 67 -21.76 2.45 6.60
C ALA A 67 -21.57 1.49 5.42
N PHE A 68 -21.73 0.20 5.61
CA PHE A 68 -21.44 -0.82 4.60
C PHE A 68 -22.49 -0.91 3.50
N ILE A 69 -23.78 -0.81 3.87
CA ILE A 69 -24.92 -0.96 2.96
C ILE A 69 -25.41 0.39 2.47
N ASP A 70 -25.88 1.27 3.38
CA ASP A 70 -26.59 2.50 3.01
C ASP A 70 -25.63 3.56 2.42
N ALA A 71 -24.39 3.61 2.92
CA ALA A 71 -23.34 4.47 2.38
C ALA A 71 -22.48 3.79 1.28
N GLU A 72 -22.91 2.64 0.78
CA GLU A 72 -22.26 1.88 -0.30
C GLU A 72 -20.78 1.53 -0.07
N MET A 73 -20.26 1.61 1.17
CA MET A 73 -18.86 1.29 1.47
C MET A 73 -18.49 -0.15 1.08
N GLY A 74 -19.46 -1.08 1.06
CA GLY A 74 -19.28 -2.45 0.59
C GLY A 74 -18.94 -2.52 -0.91
N LYS A 75 -19.61 -1.73 -1.74
CA LYS A 75 -19.31 -1.61 -3.19
C LYS A 75 -17.91 -1.03 -3.41
N PHE A 76 -17.58 0.06 -2.74
CA PHE A 76 -16.26 0.69 -2.81
C PHE A 76 -15.15 -0.22 -2.29
N PHE A 77 -15.43 -1.02 -1.25
CA PHE A 77 -14.51 -2.02 -0.72
C PHE A 77 -14.16 -3.07 -1.79
N LEU A 78 -15.17 -3.67 -2.43
CA LEU A 78 -14.95 -4.64 -3.50
C LEU A 78 -14.19 -4.04 -4.68
N ASN A 79 -14.51 -2.80 -5.06
CA ASN A 79 -13.79 -2.09 -6.11
C ASN A 79 -12.31 -1.92 -5.73
N SER A 80 -12.01 -1.49 -4.50
CA SER A 80 -10.63 -1.36 -4.02
C SER A 80 -9.88 -2.68 -4.02
N VAL A 81 -10.52 -3.78 -3.58
CA VAL A 81 -9.90 -5.11 -3.62
C VAL A 81 -9.56 -5.50 -5.06
N LEU A 82 -10.50 -5.33 -6.00
CA LEU A 82 -10.30 -5.67 -7.41
C LEU A 82 -9.21 -4.81 -8.06
N VAL A 83 -9.28 -3.49 -7.88
CA VAL A 83 -8.30 -2.56 -8.45
C VAL A 83 -6.90 -2.81 -7.88
N THR A 84 -6.78 -2.96 -6.57
CA THR A 84 -5.49 -3.19 -5.91
C THR A 84 -4.90 -4.54 -6.31
N ALA A 85 -5.69 -5.61 -6.31
CA ALA A 85 -5.23 -6.93 -6.72
C ALA A 85 -4.77 -6.93 -8.19
N LEU A 86 -5.57 -6.36 -9.09
CA LEU A 86 -5.23 -6.28 -10.50
C LEU A 86 -3.99 -5.40 -10.74
N ALA A 87 -3.87 -4.26 -10.07
CA ALA A 87 -2.69 -3.40 -10.15
C ALA A 87 -1.42 -4.10 -9.67
N LEU A 88 -1.49 -4.86 -8.57
CA LEU A 88 -0.36 -5.64 -8.06
C LEU A 88 0.04 -6.75 -9.04
N ILE A 89 -0.91 -7.47 -9.64
CA ILE A 89 -0.64 -8.51 -10.63
C ILE A 89 0.04 -7.89 -11.85
N LEU A 90 -0.52 -6.82 -12.43
CA LEU A 90 0.05 -6.12 -13.57
C LEU A 90 1.46 -5.61 -13.28
N LEU A 91 1.65 -5.00 -12.11
CA LEU A 91 2.94 -4.52 -11.66
C LEU A 91 3.98 -5.64 -11.59
N LEU A 92 3.67 -6.74 -10.91
CA LEU A 92 4.62 -7.84 -10.71
C LEU A 92 4.94 -8.57 -12.01
N VAL A 93 3.97 -8.78 -12.90
CA VAL A 93 4.17 -9.39 -14.22
C VAL A 93 5.18 -8.61 -15.05
N ILE A 94 5.22 -7.28 -14.91
CA ILE A 94 6.15 -6.41 -15.64
C ILE A 94 7.45 -6.22 -14.84
N ALA A 95 7.35 -5.92 -13.55
CA ALA A 95 8.50 -5.55 -12.72
C ALA A 95 9.46 -6.70 -12.46
N LEU A 96 8.97 -7.95 -12.28
CA LEU A 96 9.84 -9.09 -12.00
C LEU A 96 10.80 -9.41 -13.17
N PRO A 97 10.33 -9.65 -14.40
CA PRO A 97 11.24 -9.92 -15.51
C PRO A 97 12.12 -8.70 -15.86
N ALA A 98 11.58 -7.48 -15.77
CA ALA A 98 12.34 -6.27 -16.03
C ALA A 98 13.49 -6.09 -15.02
N SER A 99 13.22 -6.25 -13.72
CA SER A 99 14.23 -6.12 -12.67
C SER A 99 15.29 -7.24 -12.75
N TYR A 100 14.88 -8.47 -13.07
CA TYR A 100 15.80 -9.58 -13.28
C TYR A 100 16.72 -9.29 -14.48
N ALA A 101 16.16 -8.91 -15.62
CA ALA A 101 16.95 -8.57 -16.81
C ALA A 101 17.92 -7.42 -16.55
N LEU A 102 17.46 -6.32 -15.94
CA LEU A 102 18.30 -5.17 -15.62
C LEU A 102 19.40 -5.45 -14.58
N SER A 103 19.18 -6.44 -13.71
CA SER A 103 20.17 -6.79 -12.68
C SER A 103 21.23 -7.77 -13.16
N ARG A 104 20.86 -8.72 -14.04
CA ARG A 104 21.68 -9.90 -14.38
C ARG A 104 22.33 -9.87 -15.75
N PHE A 105 21.70 -9.19 -16.72
CA PHE A 105 22.19 -9.19 -18.09
C PHE A 105 22.84 -7.87 -18.48
N GLU A 106 23.81 -7.96 -19.37
CA GLU A 106 24.42 -6.83 -20.06
C GLU A 106 23.87 -6.77 -21.49
N PHE A 107 23.23 -5.64 -21.83
CA PHE A 107 22.69 -5.41 -23.17
C PHE A 107 22.77 -3.93 -23.57
N ARG A 108 22.68 -3.66 -24.86
CA ARG A 108 22.67 -2.29 -25.39
C ARG A 108 21.44 -1.53 -24.88
N GLY A 109 21.64 -0.34 -24.32
CA GLY A 109 20.57 0.48 -23.75
C GLY A 109 20.26 0.24 -22.26
N LYS A 110 20.86 -0.77 -21.59
CA LYS A 110 20.68 -1.02 -20.15
C LYS A 110 20.87 0.24 -19.30
N LYS A 111 21.93 1.03 -19.59
CA LYS A 111 22.26 2.25 -18.86
C LYS A 111 21.13 3.30 -18.99
N ILE A 112 20.60 3.47 -20.20
CA ILE A 112 19.51 4.40 -20.49
C ILE A 112 18.24 3.98 -19.74
N LEU A 113 17.86 2.71 -19.81
CA LEU A 113 16.71 2.17 -19.09
C LEU A 113 16.83 2.32 -17.58
N ASN A 114 17.99 1.97 -17.01
CA ASN A 114 18.22 2.19 -15.58
C ASN A 114 18.09 3.66 -15.19
N THR A 115 18.67 4.56 -15.98
CA THR A 115 18.56 6.01 -15.72
C THR A 115 17.11 6.49 -15.85
N ALA A 116 16.35 6.00 -16.83
CA ALA A 116 14.95 6.35 -17.01
C ALA A 116 14.08 5.88 -15.81
N PHE A 117 14.27 4.63 -15.35
CA PHE A 117 13.57 4.15 -14.15
C PHE A 117 13.99 4.92 -12.89
N MET A 118 15.28 5.25 -12.74
CA MET A 118 15.73 6.08 -11.61
C MET A 118 15.14 7.49 -11.67
N ALA A 119 15.06 8.11 -12.85
CA ALA A 119 14.41 9.40 -13.02
C ALA A 119 12.92 9.33 -12.69
N GLY A 120 12.25 8.24 -13.05
CA GLY A 120 10.84 8.00 -12.74
C GLY A 120 10.51 7.96 -11.24
N LEU A 121 11.49 7.69 -10.35
CA LEU A 121 11.29 7.78 -8.90
C LEU A 121 10.99 9.20 -8.42
N PHE A 122 11.41 10.21 -9.15
CA PHE A 122 11.24 11.62 -8.80
C PHE A 122 9.95 12.22 -9.41
N VAL A 123 9.24 11.47 -10.27
CA VAL A 123 7.97 11.90 -10.84
C VAL A 123 6.84 11.57 -9.90
N ASN A 124 6.28 12.59 -9.25
CA ASN A 124 5.09 12.41 -8.42
C ASN A 124 3.85 12.42 -9.31
N ILE A 125 3.09 11.31 -9.28
CA ILE A 125 1.90 11.10 -10.10
C ILE A 125 0.83 12.16 -9.88
N ASN A 126 0.75 12.75 -8.69
CA ASN A 126 -0.24 13.79 -8.38
C ASN A 126 -0.09 15.05 -9.25
N TYR A 127 1.11 15.31 -9.80
CA TYR A 127 1.32 16.44 -10.72
C TYR A 127 0.83 16.17 -12.15
N ILE A 128 0.68 14.89 -12.50
CA ILE A 128 0.28 14.49 -13.86
C ILE A 128 -1.14 13.90 -13.92
N VAL A 129 -1.89 13.90 -12.81
CA VAL A 129 -3.25 13.36 -12.77
C VAL A 129 -4.19 14.09 -13.70
N VAL A 130 -4.12 15.43 -13.76
CA VAL A 130 -4.95 16.23 -14.68
C VAL A 130 -4.61 15.96 -16.15
N PRO A 131 -3.34 16.01 -16.60
CA PRO A 131 -2.96 15.54 -17.93
C PRO A 131 -3.45 14.13 -18.27
N ILE A 132 -3.36 13.17 -17.35
CA ILE A 132 -3.88 11.81 -17.56
C ILE A 132 -5.38 11.84 -17.78
N PHE A 133 -6.13 12.54 -16.94
CA PHE A 133 -7.58 12.69 -17.08
C PHE A 133 -7.96 13.29 -18.45
N LEU A 134 -7.32 14.37 -18.86
CA LEU A 134 -7.57 15.01 -20.16
C LEU A 134 -7.28 14.05 -21.31
N MET A 135 -6.17 13.33 -21.27
CA MET A 135 -5.80 12.32 -22.28
C MET A 135 -6.87 11.21 -22.38
N LEU A 136 -7.37 10.69 -21.25
CA LEU A 136 -8.41 9.67 -21.24
C LEU A 136 -9.76 10.21 -21.73
N SER A 137 -10.10 11.44 -21.33
CA SER A 137 -11.32 12.13 -21.76
C SER A 137 -11.31 12.39 -23.29
N ASP A 138 -10.18 12.84 -23.82
CA ASP A 138 -10.04 13.10 -25.26
C ASP A 138 -10.03 11.78 -26.06
N ALA A 139 -9.47 10.71 -25.51
CA ALA A 139 -9.56 9.37 -26.10
C ALA A 139 -11.02 8.89 -26.18
N ASN A 140 -11.82 9.08 -25.11
CA ASN A 140 -13.26 8.79 -25.14
C ASN A 140 -13.98 9.56 -26.25
N LYS A 141 -13.72 10.87 -26.36
CA LYS A 141 -14.34 11.72 -27.39
C LYS A 141 -13.92 11.31 -28.81
N ALA A 142 -12.62 11.10 -29.03
CA ALA A 142 -12.07 10.79 -30.35
C ALA A 142 -12.56 9.42 -30.87
N LEU A 143 -12.76 8.44 -30.00
CA LEU A 143 -13.21 7.10 -30.35
C LEU A 143 -14.74 6.91 -30.21
N GLY A 144 -15.46 7.90 -29.68
CA GLY A 144 -16.90 7.81 -29.44
C GLY A 144 -17.30 6.73 -28.43
N VAL A 145 -16.43 6.47 -27.43
CA VAL A 145 -16.65 5.43 -26.40
C VAL A 145 -16.56 6.05 -25.00
N SER A 146 -17.10 5.34 -24.01
CA SER A 146 -16.98 5.70 -22.57
C SER A 146 -16.06 4.75 -21.80
N PHE A 147 -15.09 4.14 -22.49
CA PHE A 147 -14.26 3.07 -21.93
C PHE A 147 -13.09 3.57 -21.06
N PHE A 148 -12.55 4.78 -21.35
CA PHE A 148 -11.30 5.22 -20.74
C PHE A 148 -11.48 5.92 -19.39
N LEU A 149 -12.68 6.34 -19.02
CA LEU A 149 -13.03 6.85 -17.69
C LEU A 149 -13.95 5.86 -16.99
N ASP A 150 -14.01 5.92 -15.66
CA ASP A 150 -14.78 5.02 -14.77
C ASP A 150 -14.49 3.53 -15.00
N ASN A 151 -13.25 3.20 -15.38
CA ASN A 151 -12.82 1.85 -15.72
C ASN A 151 -11.76 1.33 -14.72
N ARG A 152 -12.12 0.28 -13.97
CA ARG A 152 -11.24 -0.33 -12.95
C ARG A 152 -9.95 -0.89 -13.54
N PHE A 153 -9.99 -1.44 -14.75
CA PHE A 153 -8.79 -1.97 -15.43
C PHE A 153 -7.80 -0.84 -15.74
N LEU A 154 -8.27 0.27 -16.31
CA LEU A 154 -7.42 1.41 -16.62
C LEU A 154 -6.86 2.08 -15.36
N LEU A 155 -7.66 2.21 -14.31
CA LEU A 155 -7.17 2.68 -13.02
C LEU A 155 -6.05 1.76 -12.50
N SER A 156 -6.24 0.44 -12.57
CA SER A 156 -5.22 -0.53 -12.16
C SER A 156 -3.94 -0.44 -12.99
N LEU A 157 -4.06 -0.18 -14.28
CA LEU A 157 -2.92 0.01 -15.18
C LEU A 157 -2.14 1.29 -14.85
N ILE A 158 -2.84 2.38 -14.53
CA ILE A 158 -2.22 3.64 -14.10
C ILE A 158 -1.48 3.43 -12.78
N TYR A 159 -2.08 2.75 -11.81
CA TYR A 159 -1.42 2.42 -10.53
C TYR A 159 -0.17 1.57 -10.76
N ALA A 160 -0.27 0.50 -11.55
CA ALA A 160 0.87 -0.38 -11.84
C ALA A 160 2.00 0.39 -12.53
N SER A 161 1.69 1.19 -13.57
CA SER A 161 2.68 1.94 -14.35
C SER A 161 3.41 2.99 -13.50
N SER A 162 2.69 3.72 -12.66
CA SER A 162 3.28 4.73 -11.77
C SER A 162 4.24 4.15 -10.73
N SER A 163 4.04 2.89 -10.37
CA SER A 163 4.81 2.19 -9.33
C SER A 163 5.97 1.34 -9.89
N LEU A 164 6.10 1.24 -11.22
CA LEU A 164 7.14 0.43 -11.87
C LEU A 164 8.55 0.84 -11.45
N SER A 165 8.85 2.13 -11.45
CA SER A 165 10.18 2.66 -11.14
C SER A 165 10.65 2.22 -9.76
N PHE A 166 9.84 2.40 -8.74
CA PHE A 166 10.16 1.99 -7.38
C PHE A 166 10.32 0.47 -7.25
N SER A 167 9.40 -0.29 -7.84
CA SER A 167 9.39 -1.74 -7.75
C SER A 167 10.58 -2.36 -8.46
N ILE A 168 10.94 -1.86 -9.65
CA ILE A 168 12.12 -2.29 -10.40
C ILE A 168 13.39 -1.94 -9.65
N TYR A 169 13.49 -0.74 -9.07
CA TYR A 169 14.63 -0.34 -8.26
C TYR A 169 14.89 -1.31 -7.10
N LEU A 170 13.85 -1.56 -6.30
CA LEU A 170 13.95 -2.42 -5.13
C LEU A 170 14.26 -3.87 -5.49
N LEU A 171 13.54 -4.44 -6.46
CA LEU A 171 13.75 -5.80 -6.92
C LEU A 171 15.12 -5.99 -7.58
N SER A 172 15.56 -5.05 -8.43
CA SER A 172 16.88 -5.11 -9.06
C SER A 172 18.00 -5.06 -8.04
N GLY A 173 17.85 -4.23 -6.99
CA GLY A 173 18.78 -4.19 -5.87
C GLY A 173 18.92 -5.56 -5.20
N TYR A 174 17.79 -6.22 -4.94
CA TYR A 174 17.80 -7.54 -4.31
C TYR A 174 18.35 -8.63 -5.23
N PHE A 175 17.95 -8.69 -6.50
CA PHE A 175 18.49 -9.66 -7.45
C PHE A 175 20.02 -9.58 -7.55
N LYS A 176 20.61 -8.38 -7.47
CA LYS A 176 22.08 -8.21 -7.47
C LYS A 176 22.78 -8.84 -6.28
N THR A 177 22.09 -9.01 -5.13
CA THR A 177 22.67 -9.63 -3.93
C THR A 177 22.68 -11.16 -3.99
N LEU A 178 21.86 -11.77 -4.84
CA LEU A 178 21.83 -13.21 -4.97
C LEU A 178 23.10 -13.74 -5.64
N PRO A 179 23.72 -14.84 -5.15
CA PRO A 179 24.89 -15.46 -5.76
C PRO A 179 24.64 -15.92 -7.19
N LYS A 180 25.59 -15.66 -8.10
CA LYS A 180 25.52 -16.10 -9.51
C LYS A 180 25.51 -17.63 -9.65
N GLY A 181 26.08 -18.36 -8.68
CA GLY A 181 26.13 -19.82 -8.69
C GLY A 181 24.76 -20.50 -8.84
N TYR A 182 23.65 -19.86 -8.46
CA TYR A 182 22.31 -20.41 -8.69
C TYR A 182 21.96 -20.45 -10.19
N GLU A 183 22.33 -19.43 -10.93
CA GLU A 183 22.10 -19.38 -12.38
C GLU A 183 23.05 -20.31 -13.12
N GLU A 184 24.31 -20.40 -12.66
CA GLU A 184 25.32 -21.30 -13.22
C GLU A 184 24.93 -22.77 -13.02
N ALA A 185 24.48 -23.16 -11.82
CA ALA A 185 23.97 -24.49 -11.55
C ALA A 185 22.74 -24.84 -12.40
N ALA A 186 21.79 -23.90 -12.50
CA ALA A 186 20.61 -24.07 -13.35
C ALA A 186 20.99 -24.29 -14.82
N TYR A 187 22.02 -23.60 -15.30
CA TYR A 187 22.49 -23.76 -16.66
C TYR A 187 23.13 -25.12 -16.91
N ILE A 188 23.90 -25.65 -15.94
CA ILE A 188 24.47 -26.99 -15.96
C ILE A 188 23.37 -28.04 -16.00
N ASP A 189 22.27 -27.83 -15.25
CA ASP A 189 21.09 -28.68 -15.23
C ASP A 189 20.20 -28.54 -16.48
N GLY A 190 20.62 -27.78 -17.49
CA GLY A 190 19.90 -27.60 -18.77
C GLY A 190 18.68 -26.68 -18.67
N CYS A 191 18.56 -25.86 -17.61
CA CYS A 191 17.48 -24.88 -17.51
C CYS A 191 17.74 -23.70 -18.46
N GLY A 192 16.74 -23.41 -19.30
CA GLY A 192 16.72 -22.20 -20.11
C GLY A 192 16.40 -20.95 -19.25
N TYR A 193 16.64 -19.78 -19.83
CA TYR A 193 16.47 -18.46 -19.21
C TYR A 193 15.17 -18.29 -18.41
N PHE A 194 14.03 -18.51 -19.04
CA PHE A 194 12.72 -18.34 -18.38
C PHE A 194 12.49 -19.34 -17.24
N LYS A 195 12.97 -20.57 -17.41
CA LYS A 195 12.86 -21.59 -16.37
C LYS A 195 13.69 -21.22 -15.15
N THR A 196 14.93 -20.77 -15.35
CA THR A 196 15.80 -20.26 -14.28
C THR A 196 15.19 -19.06 -13.57
N MET A 197 14.64 -18.09 -14.30
CA MET A 197 13.97 -16.94 -13.74
C MET A 197 12.78 -17.33 -12.88
N LEU A 198 11.84 -18.11 -13.44
CA LEU A 198 10.56 -18.42 -12.79
C LEU A 198 10.68 -19.44 -11.66
N GLN A 199 11.53 -20.47 -11.81
CA GLN A 199 11.60 -21.59 -10.87
C GLN A 199 12.69 -21.43 -9.81
N ILE A 200 13.69 -20.59 -10.04
CA ILE A 200 14.82 -20.44 -9.12
C ILE A 200 14.92 -18.98 -8.61
N MET A 201 15.10 -18.03 -9.51
CA MET A 201 15.45 -16.66 -9.11
C MET A 201 14.28 -15.91 -8.48
N ILE A 202 13.05 -16.02 -9.02
CA ILE A 202 11.84 -15.40 -8.45
C ILE A 202 11.49 -16.01 -7.08
N PRO A 203 11.45 -17.33 -6.88
CA PRO A 203 11.24 -17.90 -5.55
C PRO A 203 12.29 -17.46 -4.50
N MET A 204 13.55 -17.35 -4.90
CA MET A 204 14.61 -16.82 -4.02
C MET A 204 14.43 -15.33 -3.69
N ALA A 205 13.82 -14.56 -4.58
CA ALA A 205 13.51 -13.15 -4.36
C ALA A 205 12.23 -12.92 -3.54
N LYS A 206 11.57 -13.98 -3.05
CA LYS A 206 10.31 -13.91 -2.30
C LYS A 206 10.31 -12.83 -1.19
N PRO A 207 11.38 -12.65 -0.36
CA PRO A 207 11.37 -11.60 0.67
C PRO A 207 11.23 -10.19 0.08
N SER A 208 11.94 -9.89 -1.01
CA SER A 208 11.86 -8.60 -1.67
C SER A 208 10.52 -8.41 -2.41
N ILE A 209 9.99 -9.47 -2.99
CA ILE A 209 8.67 -9.44 -3.65
C ILE A 209 7.57 -9.13 -2.63
N LEU A 210 7.58 -9.75 -1.44
CA LEU A 210 6.63 -9.46 -0.37
C LEU A 210 6.75 -8.02 0.12
N THR A 211 7.97 -7.49 0.16
CA THR A 211 8.21 -6.07 0.49
C THR A 211 7.57 -5.15 -0.56
N VAL A 212 7.76 -5.43 -1.85
CA VAL A 212 7.12 -4.67 -2.94
C VAL A 212 5.61 -4.77 -2.84
N ILE A 213 5.05 -5.97 -2.66
CA ILE A 213 3.61 -6.18 -2.51
C ILE A 213 3.06 -5.34 -1.36
N LEU A 214 3.72 -5.34 -0.20
CA LEU A 214 3.26 -4.56 0.94
C LEU A 214 3.25 -3.05 0.65
N PHE A 215 4.37 -2.51 0.16
CA PHE A 215 4.44 -1.06 -0.13
C PHE A 215 3.45 -0.65 -1.20
N GLN A 216 3.30 -1.44 -2.26
CA GLN A 216 2.39 -1.09 -3.34
C GLN A 216 0.93 -1.34 -2.97
N PHE A 217 0.63 -2.36 -2.16
CA PHE A 217 -0.71 -2.50 -1.58
C PHE A 217 -1.09 -1.26 -0.76
N LEU A 218 -0.22 -0.81 0.14
CA LEU A 218 -0.48 0.39 0.95
C LEU A 218 -0.65 1.63 0.08
N SER A 219 0.16 1.77 -0.97
CA SER A 219 0.06 2.87 -1.92
C SER A 219 -1.27 2.87 -2.67
N PHE A 220 -1.66 1.72 -3.27
CA PHE A 220 -2.88 1.60 -4.07
C PHE A 220 -4.15 1.65 -3.22
N TRP A 221 -4.12 1.01 -2.05
CA TRP A 221 -5.26 0.99 -1.13
C TRP A 221 -5.63 2.37 -0.59
N ASN A 222 -4.63 3.19 -0.31
CA ASN A 222 -4.82 4.55 0.21
C ASN A 222 -4.86 5.63 -0.89
N GLU A 223 -4.70 5.24 -2.16
CA GLU A 223 -4.72 6.20 -3.24
C GLU A 223 -6.13 6.79 -3.39
N TYR A 224 -6.20 8.12 -3.41
CA TYR A 224 -7.44 8.87 -3.44
C TYR A 224 -7.55 9.79 -4.66
N ILE A 225 -6.46 10.49 -5.01
CA ILE A 225 -6.53 11.63 -5.95
C ILE A 225 -6.81 11.16 -7.37
N ILE A 226 -6.11 10.11 -7.82
CA ILE A 226 -6.29 9.53 -9.15
C ILE A 226 -7.68 8.89 -9.25
N ALA A 227 -8.05 8.07 -8.25
CA ALA A 227 -9.34 7.43 -8.22
C ALA A 227 -10.48 8.45 -8.23
N PHE A 228 -10.40 9.50 -7.41
CA PHE A 228 -11.40 10.57 -7.38
C PHE A 228 -11.51 11.33 -8.71
N THR A 229 -10.39 11.46 -9.45
CA THR A 229 -10.37 12.22 -10.70
C THR A 229 -10.87 11.40 -11.89
N ILE A 230 -10.61 10.09 -11.92
CA ILE A 230 -10.84 9.24 -13.11
C ILE A 230 -12.11 8.40 -12.97
N MET A 231 -12.46 8.02 -11.72
CA MET A 231 -13.61 7.17 -11.42
C MET A 231 -14.79 8.02 -10.93
N ASP A 232 -15.97 7.68 -11.41
CA ASP A 232 -17.22 8.31 -10.97
C ASP A 232 -18.04 7.35 -10.10
N GLU A 233 -18.78 6.44 -10.72
CA GLU A 233 -19.66 5.49 -10.02
C GLU A 233 -18.93 4.29 -9.42
N ASN A 234 -17.85 3.84 -10.06
CA ASN A 234 -17.08 2.66 -9.68
C ASN A 234 -15.85 2.97 -8.80
N SER A 235 -15.93 4.01 -8.01
CA SER A 235 -14.82 4.54 -7.24
C SER A 235 -14.26 3.57 -6.19
N THR A 236 -13.10 3.94 -5.62
CA THR A 236 -12.40 3.15 -4.60
C THR A 236 -12.89 3.47 -3.19
N LEU A 237 -12.51 2.62 -2.24
CA LEU A 237 -12.86 2.76 -0.83
C LEU A 237 -12.34 4.08 -0.21
N ALA A 238 -11.17 4.55 -0.64
CA ALA A 238 -10.61 5.83 -0.19
C ALA A 238 -11.50 7.01 -0.59
N VAL A 239 -12.06 6.98 -1.80
CA VAL A 239 -13.03 7.98 -2.28
C VAL A 239 -14.36 7.82 -1.56
N GLY A 240 -14.87 6.60 -1.42
CA GLY A 240 -16.09 6.31 -0.67
C GLY A 240 -16.03 6.80 0.77
N LEU A 241 -14.91 6.59 1.46
CA LEU A 241 -14.70 7.13 2.81
C LEU A 241 -14.77 8.66 2.85
N LYS A 242 -14.13 9.35 1.90
CA LYS A 242 -14.20 10.81 1.85
C LYS A 242 -15.62 11.30 1.62
N ASN A 243 -16.37 10.64 0.72
CA ASN A 243 -17.77 10.98 0.46
C ASN A 243 -18.62 10.76 1.72
N LEU A 244 -18.45 9.61 2.40
CA LEU A 244 -19.09 9.35 3.69
C LEU A 244 -18.75 10.44 4.72
N MET A 245 -17.49 10.80 4.87
CA MET A 245 -17.07 11.86 5.80
C MET A 245 -17.66 13.23 5.45
N ALA A 246 -17.85 13.54 4.19
CA ALA A 246 -18.46 14.80 3.75
C ALA A 246 -19.96 14.84 4.07
N VAL A 247 -20.68 13.75 3.80
CA VAL A 247 -22.10 13.60 4.09
C VAL A 247 -22.34 13.59 5.60
N GLU A 248 -21.61 12.75 6.34
CA GLU A 248 -21.82 12.60 7.78
C GLU A 248 -21.34 13.81 8.59
N ARG A 249 -20.40 14.60 8.10
CA ARG A 249 -20.07 15.90 8.71
C ARG A 249 -21.23 16.88 8.64
N THR A 250 -21.99 16.86 7.55
CA THR A 250 -23.15 17.71 7.36
C THR A 250 -24.36 17.21 8.18
N ALA A 251 -24.54 15.88 8.22
CA ALA A 251 -25.57 15.19 8.99
C ALA A 251 -25.19 14.96 10.46
N THR A 252 -23.94 15.22 10.83
CA THR A 252 -23.38 15.04 12.19
C THR A 252 -23.51 13.63 12.77
N ASN A 253 -23.30 12.59 11.96
CA ASN A 253 -23.29 11.22 12.46
C ASN A 253 -21.85 10.64 12.56
N TYR A 254 -21.20 10.91 13.68
CA TYR A 254 -19.84 10.49 13.94
C TYR A 254 -19.65 8.98 14.06
N GLY A 255 -20.65 8.26 14.60
CA GLY A 255 -20.57 6.80 14.76
C GLY A 255 -20.39 6.07 13.43
N ILE A 256 -21.18 6.44 12.42
CA ILE A 256 -21.11 5.88 11.06
C ILE A 256 -19.77 6.26 10.40
N MET A 257 -19.33 7.50 10.56
CA MET A 257 -18.04 7.96 10.04
C MET A 257 -16.85 7.14 10.59
N TYR A 258 -16.83 6.88 11.90
CA TYR A 258 -15.79 6.04 12.51
C TYR A 258 -15.91 4.57 12.12
N ALA A 259 -17.13 4.05 11.91
CA ALA A 259 -17.32 2.70 11.36
C ALA A 259 -16.73 2.59 9.93
N GLY A 260 -16.94 3.59 9.08
CA GLY A 260 -16.33 3.68 7.76
C GLY A 260 -14.79 3.69 7.82
N LEU A 261 -14.20 4.47 8.74
CA LEU A 261 -12.75 4.48 8.97
C LEU A 261 -12.22 3.09 9.36
N VAL A 262 -12.90 2.39 10.26
CA VAL A 262 -12.51 1.02 10.66
C VAL A 262 -12.57 0.06 9.47
N ILE A 263 -13.61 0.13 8.62
CA ILE A 263 -13.73 -0.69 7.41
C ILE A 263 -12.51 -0.50 6.50
N VAL A 264 -12.03 0.73 6.33
CA VAL A 264 -10.83 1.03 5.52
C VAL A 264 -9.55 0.51 6.18
N MET A 265 -9.46 0.54 7.51
CA MET A 265 -8.26 0.14 8.26
C MET A 265 -8.06 -1.38 8.34
N ILE A 266 -9.14 -2.16 8.42
CA ILE A 266 -9.07 -3.62 8.63
C ILE A 266 -8.19 -4.35 7.61
N PRO A 267 -8.32 -4.16 6.28
CA PRO A 267 -7.48 -4.88 5.31
C PRO A 267 -5.99 -4.55 5.43
N VAL A 268 -5.67 -3.30 5.77
CA VAL A 268 -4.28 -2.87 6.00
C VAL A 268 -3.69 -3.59 7.21
N LEU A 269 -4.43 -3.66 8.31
CA LEU A 269 -4.01 -4.37 9.52
C LEU A 269 -3.83 -5.87 9.27
N ILE A 270 -4.77 -6.50 8.56
CA ILE A 270 -4.70 -7.93 8.20
C ILE A 270 -3.45 -8.19 7.35
N LEU A 271 -3.24 -7.41 6.30
CA LEU A 271 -2.06 -7.58 5.44
C LEU A 271 -0.77 -7.42 6.23
N TYR A 272 -0.67 -6.37 7.08
CA TYR A 272 0.51 -6.15 7.91
C TYR A 272 0.79 -7.35 8.83
N MET A 273 -0.23 -7.87 9.52
CA MET A 273 -0.08 -9.05 10.38
C MET A 273 0.40 -10.29 9.61
N CYS A 274 -0.03 -10.45 8.36
CA CYS A 274 0.40 -11.57 7.52
C CYS A 274 1.87 -11.46 7.07
N VAL A 275 2.37 -10.23 6.86
CA VAL A 275 3.66 -10.00 6.19
C VAL A 275 4.78 -9.55 7.14
N GLN A 276 4.45 -9.06 8.36
CA GLN A 276 5.41 -8.48 9.31
C GLN A 276 6.62 -9.39 9.62
N LYS A 277 6.41 -10.70 9.76
CA LYS A 277 7.48 -11.65 10.05
C LYS A 277 8.50 -11.73 8.91
N GLN A 278 8.02 -11.84 7.68
CA GLN A 278 8.86 -11.91 6.48
C GLN A 278 9.63 -10.61 6.24
N LEU A 279 9.04 -9.46 6.58
CA LEU A 279 9.73 -8.18 6.51
C LEU A 279 10.90 -8.11 7.48
N THR A 280 10.71 -8.54 8.72
CA THR A 280 11.74 -8.51 9.75
C THR A 280 12.91 -9.45 9.39
N GLU A 281 12.62 -10.65 8.90
CA GLU A 281 13.61 -11.63 8.46
C GLU A 281 14.37 -11.15 7.20
N GLY A 282 13.68 -10.56 6.23
CA GLY A 282 14.28 -10.04 4.99
C GLY A 282 15.23 -8.86 5.21
N MET A 283 14.92 -7.97 6.15
CA MET A 283 15.78 -6.82 6.47
C MET A 283 17.05 -7.24 7.24
N THR A 284 16.99 -8.28 8.05
CA THR A 284 18.16 -8.79 8.79
C THR A 284 19.18 -9.46 7.87
N LEU A 285 18.75 -10.14 6.81
CA LEU A 285 19.63 -10.75 5.82
C LEU A 285 20.36 -9.73 4.93
N GLY A 286 19.75 -8.56 4.68
CA GLY A 286 20.38 -7.44 3.95
C GLY A 286 21.29 -6.55 4.79
N GLY A 287 21.11 -6.52 6.11
CA GLY A 287 21.83 -5.65 7.04
C GLY A 287 23.11 -6.24 7.66
N LEU A 288 23.39 -7.53 7.48
CA LEU A 288 24.54 -8.21 8.10
C LEU A 288 25.82 -8.26 7.24
N LYS A 289 25.92 -7.43 6.19
CA LYS A 289 27.15 -7.21 5.41
C LYS A 289 27.57 -5.74 5.44
N GLY A 290 27.74 -5.22 6.66
CA GLY A 290 28.39 -3.96 6.92
C GLY A 290 29.37 -4.11 8.07
#